data_edd9ef2ef6f5bea44ce4df89d3e845be
#
_entry.id   edd9ef2ef6f5bea44ce4df89d3e845be
#
_cell.length_a   1.000
_cell.length_b   1.000
_cell.length_c   1.000
_cell.angle_alpha   90.00
_cell.angle_beta   90.00
_cell.angle_gamma   90.00
#
_symmetry.space_group_name_H-M   'P 1'
#
loop_
_entity.id
_entity.type
_entity.pdbx_description
1 polymer ?
#
loop_
_entity_poly.entity_id
_entity_poly.type
_entity_poly.pdbx_seq_one_letter_code
_entity_poly.pdbx_strand_id
1 'polypeptide(L)'
;MRARRLRTGLKGWGGVAAMAVACALAVLFALLLPVVRSHGEGAVDTGGRGAAQGRQARAAEECTDPEKQTLSPGGADGPTIEAIRNREGAKRKLVVGVDQNSYRWGYRDPNSGGGARLEGFDIDLVRRIAQDILGDPDAVQFKAIPTDQRIPAIQDGRVDMVVRTMTINCDRLADVAFSAPYFRTGQQLLAPKSSDITGYDGTLAGKRLCTAAGSTALSTLKQDRLDGRPAAGADLTTTVPNQLDCLVRLQLGEVDAVVTDGALAASQAAQDPTVELKGDPFTTEYYGVAMKKDADDLVRRVNQVLVEWRADKARGWQHSYEVWLSETMGDDSRKSEPPAPRYRGGN
;
A
#
# COMPACT_ATOMS: atom_id res chain seq x y z
N MET A 1 55.01 34.99 -47.47
CA MET A 1 53.61 35.25 -47.89
C MET A 1 52.80 33.97 -47.71
N ARG A 2 51.90 33.94 -46.71
CA ARG A 2 51.16 32.70 -46.32
C ARG A 2 49.74 32.81 -46.87
N ALA A 3 49.35 31.88 -47.71
CA ALA A 3 47.98 31.73 -48.20
C ALA A 3 47.09 31.09 -47.16
N ARG A 4 46.02 31.77 -46.73
CA ARG A 4 44.97 31.22 -45.85
C ARG A 4 43.93 30.46 -46.69
N ARG A 5 43.74 29.18 -46.42
CA ARG A 5 42.64 28.39 -46.96
C ARG A 5 41.38 28.61 -46.12
N LEU A 6 40.33 29.10 -46.75
CA LEU A 6 38.96 29.12 -46.21
C LEU A 6 38.37 27.71 -46.31
N ARG A 7 38.05 27.13 -45.16
CA ARG A 7 37.21 25.95 -45.06
C ARG A 7 35.78 26.42 -44.70
N THR A 8 34.88 26.38 -45.63
CA THR A 8 33.44 26.52 -45.41
C THR A 8 32.89 25.21 -44.84
N GLY A 9 32.40 25.23 -43.62
CA GLY A 9 31.75 24.10 -42.96
C GLY A 9 30.29 24.00 -43.37
N LEU A 10 29.93 22.92 -44.04
CA LEU A 10 28.55 22.42 -44.12
C LEU A 10 28.31 21.44 -42.98
N LYS A 11 27.82 21.95 -41.87
CA LYS A 11 27.27 21.14 -40.76
C LYS A 11 25.90 21.70 -40.43
N GLY A 12 24.81 20.96 -40.72
CA GLY A 12 23.49 21.31 -40.19
C GLY A 12 22.24 20.78 -40.92
N TRP A 13 22.36 20.01 -41.99
CA TRP A 13 21.16 19.58 -42.74
C TRP A 13 20.78 18.10 -42.60
N GLY A 14 21.55 17.31 -41.89
CA GLY A 14 21.21 15.90 -41.65
C GLY A 14 19.98 15.66 -40.77
N GLY A 15 19.70 16.57 -39.84
CA GLY A 15 18.59 16.41 -38.89
C GLY A 15 17.20 16.69 -39.53
N VAL A 16 17.13 17.64 -40.45
CA VAL A 16 15.85 18.02 -41.09
C VAL A 16 15.40 16.93 -42.07
N ALA A 17 16.32 16.35 -42.83
CA ALA A 17 16.02 15.24 -43.73
C ALA A 17 15.55 13.97 -42.97
N ALA A 18 16.17 13.65 -41.86
CA ALA A 18 15.75 12.51 -41.02
C ALA A 18 14.35 12.71 -40.39
N MET A 19 14.02 13.92 -39.97
CA MET A 19 12.70 14.23 -39.41
C MET A 19 11.59 14.18 -40.48
N ALA A 20 11.86 14.64 -41.70
CA ALA A 20 10.91 14.57 -42.82
C ALA A 20 10.62 13.11 -43.21
N VAL A 21 11.59 12.22 -43.23
CA VAL A 21 11.40 10.79 -43.51
C VAL A 21 10.58 10.10 -42.38
N ALA A 22 10.84 10.42 -41.10
CA ALA A 22 10.09 9.87 -39.98
C ALA A 22 8.61 10.30 -40.02
N CYS A 23 8.33 11.57 -40.37
CA CYS A 23 6.95 12.05 -40.49
C CYS A 23 6.23 11.40 -41.68
N ALA A 24 6.90 11.24 -42.84
CA ALA A 24 6.31 10.56 -44.00
C ALA A 24 5.96 9.09 -43.71
N LEU A 25 6.81 8.35 -42.97
CA LEU A 25 6.54 6.97 -42.57
C LEU A 25 5.39 6.86 -41.55
N ALA A 26 5.25 7.81 -40.62
CA ALA A 26 4.14 7.85 -39.67
C ALA A 26 2.80 8.10 -40.36
N VAL A 27 2.76 9.01 -41.39
CA VAL A 27 1.55 9.28 -42.18
C VAL A 27 1.18 8.08 -43.06
N LEU A 28 2.16 7.39 -43.63
CA LEU A 28 1.92 6.18 -44.43
C LEU A 28 1.35 5.04 -43.56
N PHE A 29 1.85 4.90 -42.32
CA PHE A 29 1.36 3.91 -41.37
C PHE A 29 -0.07 4.21 -40.89
N ALA A 30 -0.40 5.50 -40.70
CA ALA A 30 -1.74 5.92 -40.31
C ALA A 30 -2.78 5.74 -41.45
N LEU A 31 -2.37 5.84 -42.69
CA LEU A 31 -3.23 5.65 -43.86
C LEU A 31 -3.46 4.16 -44.21
N LEU A 32 -2.60 3.28 -43.77
CA LEU A 32 -2.72 1.82 -43.99
C LEU A 32 -3.59 1.10 -42.92
N LEU A 33 -3.83 1.71 -41.78
CA LEU A 33 -4.62 1.13 -40.67
C LEU A 33 -6.12 0.88 -41.02
N PRO A 34 -6.83 1.64 -41.88
CA PRO A 34 -8.22 1.33 -42.21
C PRO A 34 -8.39 0.19 -43.21
N VAL A 35 -7.38 -0.17 -43.99
CA VAL A 35 -7.51 -1.20 -45.07
C VAL A 35 -7.48 -2.64 -44.49
N VAL A 36 -6.92 -2.86 -43.30
CA VAL A 36 -6.86 -4.18 -42.65
C VAL A 36 -8.16 -4.53 -41.92
N ARG A 37 -9.08 -3.57 -41.75
CA ARG A 37 -10.33 -3.79 -40.97
C ARG A 37 -11.57 -4.14 -41.80
N SER A 38 -11.49 -4.25 -43.12
CA SER A 38 -12.68 -4.42 -44.01
C SER A 38 -12.78 -5.76 -44.72
N HIS A 39 -12.02 -6.81 -44.36
CA HIS A 39 -12.23 -8.13 -44.95
C HIS A 39 -12.29 -9.17 -43.84
N GLY A 40 -13.48 -9.45 -43.32
CA GLY A 40 -13.74 -10.46 -42.32
C GLY A 40 -15.21 -10.54 -41.87
N GLU A 41 -16.14 -10.41 -42.83
CA GLU A 41 -17.52 -10.90 -42.61
C GLU A 41 -17.57 -12.38 -42.91
N GLY A 42 -17.86 -13.17 -41.89
CA GLY A 42 -18.24 -14.57 -42.08
C GLY A 42 -17.69 -15.52 -41.03
N ALA A 43 -18.35 -15.61 -39.90
CA ALA A 43 -18.66 -16.82 -39.16
C ALA A 43 -18.98 -16.46 -37.71
N VAL A 44 -20.21 -16.66 -37.36
CA VAL A 44 -20.76 -16.58 -36.02
C VAL A 44 -20.07 -17.66 -35.17
N ASP A 45 -19.22 -17.24 -34.24
CA ASP A 45 -18.86 -18.05 -33.08
C ASP A 45 -19.18 -17.29 -31.81
N THR A 46 -20.29 -17.62 -31.20
CA THR A 46 -20.92 -17.05 -30.01
C THR A 46 -20.33 -17.58 -28.71
N GLY A 47 -19.04 -17.95 -28.66
CA GLY A 47 -18.46 -18.65 -27.51
C GLY A 47 -17.43 -17.89 -26.64
N GLY A 48 -16.83 -16.79 -27.11
CA GLY A 48 -15.61 -16.28 -26.44
C GLY A 48 -15.76 -15.05 -25.55
N ARG A 49 -16.76 -14.21 -25.77
CA ARG A 49 -16.90 -12.94 -24.99
C ARG A 49 -17.70 -13.08 -23.70
N GLY A 50 -18.59 -14.07 -23.60
CA GLY A 50 -19.36 -14.33 -22.38
C GLY A 50 -18.52 -14.96 -21.25
N ALA A 51 -17.50 -15.75 -21.58
CA ALA A 51 -16.68 -16.44 -20.58
C ALA A 51 -15.67 -15.51 -19.88
N ALA A 52 -15.13 -14.49 -20.57
CA ALA A 52 -14.20 -13.53 -19.96
C ALA A 52 -14.94 -12.49 -19.10
N GLN A 53 -16.07 -11.98 -19.56
CA GLN A 53 -16.93 -11.11 -18.76
C GLN A 53 -17.60 -11.85 -17.59
N GLY A 54 -18.00 -13.11 -17.79
CA GLY A 54 -18.55 -13.94 -16.71
C GLY A 54 -17.51 -14.30 -15.63
N ARG A 55 -16.21 -14.43 -15.98
CA ARG A 55 -15.13 -14.64 -15.01
C ARG A 55 -14.82 -13.38 -14.22
N GLN A 56 -14.80 -12.20 -14.85
CA GLN A 56 -14.59 -10.93 -14.14
C GLN A 56 -15.78 -10.59 -13.23
N ALA A 57 -17.00 -10.75 -13.69
CA ALA A 57 -18.19 -10.54 -12.87
C ALA A 57 -18.27 -11.56 -11.71
N ARG A 58 -17.94 -12.84 -11.95
CA ARG A 58 -17.91 -13.87 -10.91
C ARG A 58 -16.81 -13.64 -9.89
N ALA A 59 -15.61 -13.18 -10.29
CA ALA A 59 -14.54 -12.81 -9.37
C ALA A 59 -14.90 -11.58 -8.51
N ALA A 60 -15.66 -10.62 -9.03
CA ALA A 60 -16.16 -9.47 -8.26
C ALA A 60 -17.30 -9.86 -7.30
N GLU A 61 -18.13 -10.82 -7.66
CA GLU A 61 -19.23 -11.36 -6.83
C GLU A 61 -18.70 -12.24 -5.68
N GLU A 62 -17.54 -12.87 -5.84
CA GLU A 62 -16.91 -13.74 -4.84
C GLU A 62 -16.07 -12.98 -3.78
N CYS A 63 -15.77 -11.70 -3.96
CA CYS A 63 -14.99 -10.92 -3.01
C CYS A 63 -15.89 -10.12 -2.06
N THR A 64 -16.67 -10.83 -1.25
CA THR A 64 -17.33 -10.30 -0.07
C THR A 64 -16.45 -10.56 1.15
N ASP A 65 -16.48 -9.67 2.14
CA ASP A 65 -15.70 -9.81 3.38
C ASP A 65 -14.19 -10.09 3.10
N PRO A 66 -13.47 -9.19 2.46
CA PRO A 66 -12.10 -9.45 2.00
C PRO A 66 -11.14 -9.86 3.13
N GLU A 67 -11.41 -9.44 4.37
CA GLU A 67 -10.64 -9.82 5.56
C GLU A 67 -10.82 -11.30 5.95
N LYS A 68 -11.80 -12.00 5.34
CA LYS A 68 -12.08 -13.43 5.55
C LYS A 68 -11.58 -14.29 4.38
N GLN A 69 -10.89 -13.71 3.41
CA GLN A 69 -10.47 -14.37 2.17
C GLN A 69 -9.04 -14.95 2.26
N THR A 70 -8.57 -15.35 3.43
CA THR A 70 -7.23 -15.90 3.64
C THR A 70 -7.24 -17.42 3.83
N LEU A 71 -6.05 -18.03 3.85
CA LEU A 71 -5.85 -19.48 4.01
C LEU A 71 -5.78 -19.86 5.49
N SER A 72 -6.18 -21.09 5.82
CA SER A 72 -6.04 -21.63 7.18
C SER A 72 -4.57 -21.62 7.63
N PRO A 73 -4.30 -21.40 8.95
CA PRO A 73 -2.96 -21.50 9.50
C PRO A 73 -2.30 -22.86 9.21
N GLY A 74 -0.98 -22.86 9.09
CA GLY A 74 -0.23 -24.09 8.89
C GLY A 74 1.25 -23.90 9.14
N GLY A 75 1.88 -24.88 9.79
CA GLY A 75 3.29 -24.88 10.14
C GLY A 75 4.19 -25.59 9.12
N ALA A 76 3.62 -26.18 8.04
CA ALA A 76 4.41 -26.87 7.04
C ALA A 76 5.22 -25.87 6.19
N ASP A 77 6.46 -26.25 5.89
CA ASP A 77 7.27 -25.54 4.90
C ASP A 77 6.81 -25.90 3.49
N GLY A 78 6.95 -24.96 2.59
CA GLY A 78 6.71 -25.13 1.17
C GLY A 78 7.71 -24.31 0.36
N PRO A 79 7.55 -24.23 -0.96
CA PRO A 79 8.58 -23.71 -1.85
C PRO A 79 9.00 -22.27 -1.54
N THR A 80 8.10 -21.42 -1.07
CA THR A 80 8.43 -20.03 -0.74
C THR A 80 9.30 -19.95 0.52
N ILE A 81 8.93 -20.67 1.59
CA ILE A 81 9.68 -20.71 2.85
C ILE A 81 11.02 -21.37 2.64
N GLU A 82 11.08 -22.48 1.90
CA GLU A 82 12.33 -23.15 1.55
C GLU A 82 13.28 -22.23 0.78
N ALA A 83 12.76 -21.48 -0.20
CA ALA A 83 13.57 -20.51 -0.95
C ALA A 83 14.13 -19.41 -0.05
N ILE A 84 13.38 -18.94 0.98
CA ILE A 84 13.87 -17.96 1.95
C ILE A 84 14.95 -18.60 2.84
N ARG A 85 14.75 -19.81 3.36
CA ARG A 85 15.68 -20.52 4.24
C ARG A 85 16.98 -20.91 3.57
N ASN A 86 16.91 -21.24 2.29
CA ASN A 86 18.06 -21.67 1.48
C ASN A 86 18.91 -20.51 0.93
N ARG A 87 18.57 -19.26 1.24
CA ARG A 87 19.44 -18.12 0.93
C ARG A 87 20.76 -18.24 1.70
N GLU A 88 21.87 -17.94 1.04
CA GLU A 88 23.20 -18.14 1.63
C GLU A 88 23.77 -16.87 2.26
N GLY A 89 24.58 -17.04 3.30
CA GLY A 89 25.36 -15.99 3.97
C GLY A 89 24.49 -14.80 4.41
N ALA A 90 24.93 -13.59 4.15
CA ALA A 90 24.24 -12.35 4.51
C ALA A 90 22.87 -12.17 3.83
N LYS A 91 22.55 -12.96 2.81
CA LYS A 91 21.25 -12.95 2.11
C LYS A 91 20.21 -13.82 2.78
N ARG A 92 20.57 -14.67 3.77
CA ARG A 92 19.63 -15.49 4.53
C ARG A 92 18.83 -14.62 5.50
N LYS A 93 17.96 -13.81 4.93
CA LYS A 93 17.10 -12.86 5.62
C LYS A 93 15.70 -12.87 5.01
N LEU A 94 14.72 -12.60 5.85
CA LEU A 94 13.37 -12.25 5.41
C LEU A 94 13.41 -10.80 4.89
N VAL A 95 13.03 -10.58 3.64
CA VAL A 95 13.04 -9.24 3.02
C VAL A 95 11.65 -8.64 3.13
N VAL A 96 11.49 -7.60 3.94
CA VAL A 96 10.16 -7.05 4.28
C VAL A 96 10.06 -5.59 3.91
N GLY A 97 8.99 -5.27 3.17
CA GLY A 97 8.56 -3.89 2.89
C GLY A 97 7.84 -3.29 4.10
N VAL A 98 8.33 -2.15 4.59
CA VAL A 98 7.84 -1.49 5.80
C VAL A 98 7.76 0.03 5.60
N ASP A 99 7.10 0.73 6.52
CA ASP A 99 7.34 2.16 6.74
C ASP A 99 8.59 2.36 7.62
N GLN A 100 9.16 3.55 7.55
CA GLN A 100 10.22 3.97 8.46
C GLN A 100 9.94 5.34 9.11
N ASN A 101 8.79 5.93 8.78
CA ASN A 101 8.39 7.28 9.18
C ASN A 101 7.09 7.29 9.99
N SER A 102 6.33 6.19 10.04
CA SER A 102 5.09 6.09 10.80
C SER A 102 5.40 5.85 12.27
N TYR A 103 5.32 6.91 13.08
CA TYR A 103 5.62 6.89 14.50
C TYR A 103 4.88 5.75 15.21
N ARG A 104 5.61 4.94 15.99
CA ARG A 104 5.15 3.76 16.73
C ARG A 104 4.64 2.58 15.89
N TRP A 105 4.52 2.71 14.56
CA TRP A 105 4.14 1.61 13.65
C TRP A 105 5.37 0.98 13.00
N GLY A 106 6.11 1.77 12.27
CA GLY A 106 7.41 1.45 11.68
C GLY A 106 8.16 2.75 11.54
N TYR A 107 9.07 3.03 12.46
CA TYR A 107 9.78 4.30 12.50
C TYR A 107 11.21 4.14 13.01
N ARG A 108 12.03 5.11 12.72
CA ARG A 108 13.36 5.23 13.29
C ARG A 108 13.35 6.39 14.29
N ASP A 109 13.60 6.10 15.56
CA ASP A 109 13.70 7.15 16.57
C ASP A 109 14.98 7.95 16.34
N PRO A 110 14.89 9.24 15.94
CA PRO A 110 16.06 10.09 15.72
C PRO A 110 16.85 10.37 17.00
N ASN A 111 16.23 10.16 18.17
CA ASN A 111 16.84 10.41 19.47
C ASN A 111 17.53 9.17 20.05
N SER A 112 17.36 7.99 19.46
CA SER A 112 18.07 6.78 19.86
C SER A 112 19.53 6.89 19.45
N GLY A 113 20.42 7.24 20.38
CA GLY A 113 21.86 7.38 20.11
C GLY A 113 22.48 6.09 19.53
N GLY A 114 23.23 6.20 18.42
CA GLY A 114 24.05 5.10 17.91
C GLY A 114 23.48 4.30 16.72
N GLY A 115 22.63 4.90 15.92
CA GLY A 115 22.04 4.29 14.73
C GLY A 115 20.59 3.86 14.98
N ALA A 116 19.67 4.73 14.60
CA ALA A 116 18.24 4.54 14.81
C ALA A 116 17.78 3.17 14.27
N ARG A 117 17.52 2.22 15.16
CA ARG A 117 16.90 0.93 14.80
C ARG A 117 15.47 1.21 14.34
N LEU A 118 15.02 0.40 13.39
CA LEU A 118 13.63 0.42 13.02
C LEU A 118 12.82 -0.34 14.07
N GLU A 119 11.76 0.29 14.58
CA GLU A 119 10.92 -0.23 15.66
C GLU A 119 9.45 0.15 15.48
N GLY A 120 8.56 -0.43 16.27
CA GLY A 120 7.14 -0.19 16.26
C GLY A 120 6.31 -1.46 16.14
N PHE A 121 5.00 -1.31 16.16
CA PHE A 121 4.04 -2.42 16.19
C PHE A 121 4.16 -3.36 14.98
N ASP A 122 4.27 -2.83 13.77
CA ASP A 122 4.49 -3.62 12.56
C ASP A 122 5.85 -4.33 12.58
N ILE A 123 6.86 -3.71 13.18
CA ILE A 123 8.22 -4.25 13.26
C ILE A 123 8.31 -5.42 14.23
N ASP A 124 7.56 -5.37 15.35
CA ASP A 124 7.45 -6.49 16.28
C ASP A 124 6.85 -7.73 15.59
N LEU A 125 5.79 -7.53 14.79
CA LEU A 125 5.20 -8.62 13.99
C LEU A 125 6.23 -9.18 12.99
N VAL A 126 6.96 -8.32 12.29
CA VAL A 126 8.02 -8.77 11.35
C VAL A 126 9.07 -9.61 12.04
N ARG A 127 9.58 -9.17 13.19
CA ARG A 127 10.58 -9.92 13.94
C ARG A 127 10.06 -11.26 14.42
N ARG A 128 8.79 -11.34 14.82
CA ARG A 128 8.16 -12.60 15.21
C ARG A 128 8.05 -13.56 14.03
N ILE A 129 7.68 -13.08 12.85
CA ILE A 129 7.66 -13.90 11.62
C ILE A 129 9.08 -14.39 11.27
N ALA A 130 10.09 -13.54 11.36
CA ALA A 130 11.47 -13.92 11.12
C ALA A 130 11.99 -14.95 12.13
N GLN A 131 11.64 -14.81 13.42
CA GLN A 131 11.95 -15.80 14.46
C GLN A 131 11.36 -17.17 14.13
N ASP A 132 10.11 -17.21 13.67
CA ASP A 132 9.46 -18.47 13.31
C ASP A 132 10.11 -19.12 12.06
N ILE A 133 10.29 -18.35 11.00
CA ILE A 133 10.80 -18.88 9.71
C ILE A 133 12.31 -19.18 9.76
N LEU A 134 13.12 -18.32 10.37
CA LEU A 134 14.59 -18.36 10.29
C LEU A 134 15.28 -18.66 11.62
N GLY A 135 14.53 -18.71 12.74
CA GLY A 135 15.06 -18.93 14.07
C GLY A 135 15.77 -17.72 14.69
N ASP A 136 15.74 -16.56 14.03
CA ASP A 136 16.41 -15.33 14.45
C ASP A 136 15.50 -14.11 14.13
N PRO A 137 15.04 -13.33 15.13
CA PRO A 137 14.18 -12.18 14.94
C PRO A 137 14.89 -11.01 14.22
N ASP A 138 16.21 -10.99 14.22
CA ASP A 138 17.01 -9.97 13.53
C ASP A 138 17.47 -10.41 12.11
N ALA A 139 17.14 -11.64 11.70
CA ALA A 139 17.37 -12.11 10.34
C ALA A 139 16.40 -11.46 9.32
N VAL A 140 16.29 -10.15 9.35
CA VAL A 140 15.40 -9.34 8.49
C VAL A 140 16.21 -8.34 7.68
N GLN A 141 15.82 -8.17 6.43
CA GLN A 141 16.20 -7.03 5.60
C GLN A 141 14.98 -6.12 5.42
N PHE A 142 14.94 -5.05 6.17
CA PHE A 142 13.88 -4.04 6.01
C PHE A 142 14.12 -3.20 4.75
N LYS A 143 13.05 -2.97 3.99
CA LYS A 143 13.01 -2.05 2.86
C LYS A 143 11.92 -1.02 3.09
N ALA A 144 12.30 0.25 3.20
CA ALA A 144 11.33 1.34 3.22
C ALA A 144 10.65 1.45 1.84
N ILE A 145 9.32 1.36 1.82
CA ILE A 145 8.53 1.33 0.58
C ILE A 145 7.43 2.39 0.66
N PRO A 146 7.29 3.28 -0.34
CA PRO A 146 6.16 4.17 -0.47
C PRO A 146 4.83 3.42 -0.56
N THR A 147 3.74 4.10 -0.21
CA THR A 147 2.40 3.49 -0.11
C THR A 147 1.93 2.87 -1.43
N ASP A 148 2.16 3.54 -2.56
CA ASP A 148 1.80 3.06 -3.90
C ASP A 148 2.73 1.96 -4.44
N GLN A 149 3.92 1.79 -3.84
CA GLN A 149 4.90 0.80 -4.25
C GLN A 149 4.78 -0.55 -3.54
N ARG A 150 3.83 -0.71 -2.60
CA ARG A 150 3.67 -1.95 -1.81
C ARG A 150 3.36 -3.16 -2.69
N ILE A 151 2.35 -3.08 -3.56
CA ILE A 151 1.98 -4.15 -4.50
C ILE A 151 3.08 -4.39 -5.54
N PRO A 152 3.58 -3.39 -6.28
CA PRO A 152 4.69 -3.59 -7.21
C PRO A 152 5.94 -4.24 -6.57
N ALA A 153 6.27 -3.89 -5.32
CA ALA A 153 7.41 -4.48 -4.64
C ALA A 153 7.27 -5.98 -4.39
N ILE A 154 6.05 -6.45 -4.11
CA ILE A 154 5.73 -7.88 -3.95
C ILE A 154 5.76 -8.58 -5.31
N GLN A 155 5.08 -8.04 -6.31
CA GLN A 155 4.97 -8.64 -7.64
C GLN A 155 6.33 -8.79 -8.32
N ASP A 156 7.19 -7.76 -8.20
CA ASP A 156 8.56 -7.76 -8.74
C ASP A 156 9.54 -8.64 -7.94
N GLY A 157 9.11 -9.24 -6.80
CA GLY A 157 9.97 -10.02 -5.93
C GLY A 157 11.06 -9.19 -5.23
N ARG A 158 10.86 -7.87 -5.12
CA ARG A 158 11.77 -6.99 -4.36
C ARG A 158 11.68 -7.23 -2.86
N VAL A 159 10.57 -7.75 -2.38
CA VAL A 159 10.30 -8.16 -1.00
C VAL A 159 9.57 -9.49 -0.98
N ASP A 160 9.70 -10.22 0.13
CA ASP A 160 8.94 -11.46 0.38
C ASP A 160 7.52 -11.14 0.86
N MET A 161 7.39 -10.06 1.62
CA MET A 161 6.10 -9.57 2.14
C MET A 161 6.16 -8.08 2.44
N VAL A 162 4.99 -7.50 2.67
CA VAL A 162 4.81 -6.13 3.15
C VAL A 162 4.04 -6.15 4.47
N VAL A 163 4.62 -5.55 5.51
CA VAL A 163 4.00 -5.26 6.80
C VAL A 163 4.08 -3.76 7.00
N ARG A 164 3.01 -3.06 6.61
CA ARG A 164 2.99 -1.61 6.53
C ARG A 164 1.55 -1.09 6.53
N THR A 165 0.83 -1.33 7.63
CA THR A 165 -0.54 -0.83 7.84
C THR A 165 -1.39 -0.96 6.55
N MET A 166 -1.36 -2.14 5.93
CA MET A 166 -1.95 -2.34 4.62
C MET A 166 -3.33 -2.94 4.72
N THR A 167 -4.35 -2.14 4.44
CA THR A 167 -5.75 -2.57 4.43
C THR A 167 -6.00 -3.69 3.44
N ILE A 168 -6.66 -4.73 3.90
CA ILE A 168 -7.19 -5.82 3.10
C ILE A 168 -8.45 -5.32 2.39
N ASN A 169 -8.49 -5.36 1.06
CA ASN A 169 -9.67 -5.10 0.25
C ASN A 169 -9.68 -5.93 -1.03
N CYS A 170 -10.81 -5.95 -1.73
CA CYS A 170 -10.98 -6.78 -2.92
C CYS A 170 -10.04 -6.42 -4.07
N ASP A 171 -9.82 -5.13 -4.31
CA ASP A 171 -8.93 -4.67 -5.38
C ASP A 171 -7.50 -5.20 -5.17
N ARG A 172 -7.00 -5.10 -3.94
CA ARG A 172 -5.66 -5.60 -3.59
C ARG A 172 -5.57 -7.11 -3.59
N LEU A 173 -6.67 -7.81 -3.21
CA LEU A 173 -6.75 -9.27 -3.30
C LEU A 173 -6.70 -9.79 -4.75
N ALA A 174 -6.99 -8.97 -5.74
CA ALA A 174 -6.77 -9.34 -7.14
C ALA A 174 -5.27 -9.53 -7.46
N ASP A 175 -4.41 -8.74 -6.84
CA ASP A 175 -2.99 -8.62 -7.15
C ASP A 175 -2.06 -9.39 -6.19
N VAL A 176 -2.41 -9.46 -4.90
CA VAL A 176 -1.61 -10.05 -3.83
C VAL A 176 -2.45 -10.93 -2.92
N ALA A 177 -1.81 -11.80 -2.14
CA ALA A 177 -2.43 -12.53 -1.04
C ALA A 177 -2.23 -11.77 0.27
N PHE A 178 -3.18 -11.94 1.21
CA PHE A 178 -3.11 -11.38 2.54
C PHE A 178 -3.19 -12.47 3.61
N SER A 179 -2.56 -12.20 4.75
CA SER A 179 -2.82 -12.90 6.00
C SER A 179 -4.23 -12.61 6.53
N ALA A 180 -4.61 -13.30 7.60
CA ALA A 180 -5.70 -12.83 8.46
C ALA A 180 -5.39 -11.41 8.98
N PRO A 181 -6.42 -10.63 9.34
CA PRO A 181 -6.22 -9.31 9.91
C PRO A 181 -5.35 -9.36 11.18
N TYR A 182 -4.42 -8.41 11.33
CA TYR A 182 -3.66 -8.26 12.57
C TYR A 182 -4.04 -6.98 13.35
N PHE A 183 -4.81 -6.08 12.73
CA PHE A 183 -5.26 -4.84 13.35
C PHE A 183 -6.57 -4.35 12.72
N ARG A 184 -7.40 -3.64 13.50
CA ARG A 184 -8.62 -2.98 13.05
C ARG A 184 -8.53 -1.48 13.30
N THR A 185 -8.95 -0.69 12.34
CA THR A 185 -9.05 0.76 12.40
C THR A 185 -10.18 1.26 11.48
N GLY A 186 -10.21 2.53 11.17
CA GLY A 186 -11.06 3.15 10.15
C GLY A 186 -10.41 4.45 9.70
N GLN A 187 -10.80 4.95 8.54
CA GLN A 187 -10.32 6.23 8.05
C GLN A 187 -10.91 7.38 8.87
N GLN A 188 -10.10 8.39 9.14
CA GLN A 188 -10.46 9.54 9.95
C GLN A 188 -9.71 10.78 9.46
N LEU A 189 -10.16 11.96 9.85
CA LEU A 189 -9.50 13.20 9.54
C LEU A 189 -8.56 13.62 10.65
N LEU A 190 -7.45 14.23 10.25
CA LEU A 190 -6.55 14.99 11.12
C LEU A 190 -6.51 16.42 10.61
N ALA A 191 -6.80 17.39 11.48
CA ALA A 191 -6.78 18.81 11.13
C ALA A 191 -6.30 19.66 12.33
N PRO A 192 -5.93 20.92 12.10
CA PRO A 192 -5.60 21.85 13.20
C PRO A 192 -6.75 21.94 14.21
N LYS A 193 -6.43 22.04 15.49
CA LYS A 193 -7.41 22.21 16.57
C LYS A 193 -8.30 23.43 16.35
N SER A 194 -7.75 24.49 15.75
CA SER A 194 -8.45 25.71 15.39
C SER A 194 -9.31 25.62 14.13
N SER A 195 -9.26 24.50 13.40
CA SER A 195 -10.02 24.30 12.16
C SER A 195 -11.52 24.18 12.43
N ASP A 196 -12.31 24.71 11.51
CA ASP A 196 -13.78 24.56 11.46
C ASP A 196 -14.25 23.18 10.94
N ILE A 197 -13.31 22.32 10.53
CA ILE A 197 -13.58 20.94 10.15
C ILE A 197 -14.04 20.17 11.40
N THR A 198 -15.20 19.53 11.33
CA THR A 198 -15.79 18.77 12.44
C THR A 198 -15.69 17.25 12.22
N GLY A 199 -15.55 16.80 10.98
CA GLY A 199 -15.50 15.39 10.63
C GLY A 199 -15.59 15.16 9.14
N TYR A 200 -15.90 13.93 8.75
CA TYR A 200 -16.12 13.55 7.35
C TYR A 200 -17.54 13.93 6.92
N ASP A 201 -17.80 15.22 6.78
CA ASP A 201 -19.10 15.85 6.55
C ASP A 201 -19.01 17.06 5.62
N GLY A 202 -20.09 17.87 5.57
CA GLY A 202 -20.18 19.06 4.73
C GLY A 202 -19.15 20.15 5.01
N THR A 203 -18.46 20.12 6.17
CA THR A 203 -17.39 21.09 6.51
C THR A 203 -16.13 20.92 5.66
N LEU A 204 -16.05 19.83 4.87
CA LEU A 204 -14.97 19.59 3.94
C LEU A 204 -15.11 20.37 2.61
N ALA A 205 -16.24 21.01 2.35
CA ALA A 205 -16.45 21.75 1.12
C ALA A 205 -15.42 22.89 0.99
N GLY A 206 -14.69 22.90 -0.16
CA GLY A 206 -13.64 23.87 -0.44
C GLY A 206 -12.33 23.66 0.33
N LYS A 207 -12.23 22.66 1.20
CA LYS A 207 -10.98 22.34 1.93
C LYS A 207 -10.00 21.57 1.05
N ARG A 208 -8.71 21.85 1.24
CA ARG A 208 -7.59 21.14 0.60
C ARG A 208 -7.25 19.91 1.44
N LEU A 209 -7.44 18.73 0.89
CA LEU A 209 -7.18 17.48 1.58
C LEU A 209 -5.88 16.84 1.06
N CYS A 210 -5.10 16.25 1.97
CA CYS A 210 -3.94 15.45 1.66
C CYS A 210 -4.14 14.00 2.04
N THR A 211 -3.69 13.09 1.18
CA THR A 211 -3.63 11.65 1.47
C THR A 211 -2.48 10.98 0.73
N ALA A 212 -2.10 9.77 1.11
CA ALA A 212 -1.03 9.05 0.42
C ALA A 212 -1.51 8.44 -0.90
N ALA A 213 -0.70 8.55 -1.94
CA ALA A 213 -0.92 7.87 -3.21
C ALA A 213 -1.01 6.34 -2.99
N GLY A 214 -2.00 5.67 -3.62
CA GLY A 214 -2.22 4.22 -3.47
C GLY A 214 -2.82 3.80 -2.11
N SER A 215 -3.29 4.77 -1.29
CA SER A 215 -4.05 4.49 -0.07
C SER A 215 -5.52 4.22 -0.35
N THR A 216 -6.19 3.51 0.57
CA THR A 216 -7.65 3.34 0.57
C THR A 216 -8.35 4.69 0.75
N ALA A 217 -7.77 5.60 1.54
CA ALA A 217 -8.28 6.96 1.70
C ALA A 217 -8.40 7.68 0.35
N LEU A 218 -7.38 7.62 -0.50
CA LEU A 218 -7.45 8.23 -1.84
C LEU A 218 -8.56 7.61 -2.69
N SER A 219 -8.72 6.29 -2.63
CA SER A 219 -9.77 5.59 -3.38
C SER A 219 -11.17 5.98 -2.89
N THR A 220 -11.38 6.04 -1.57
CA THR A 220 -12.64 6.47 -0.95
C THR A 220 -12.99 7.91 -1.33
N LEU A 221 -12.03 8.83 -1.19
CA LEU A 221 -12.24 10.24 -1.54
C LEU A 221 -12.60 10.44 -3.02
N LYS A 222 -11.94 9.70 -3.93
CA LYS A 222 -12.25 9.73 -5.35
C LYS A 222 -13.65 9.19 -5.65
N GLN A 223 -14.03 8.09 -5.00
CA GLN A 223 -15.37 7.50 -5.17
C GLN A 223 -16.45 8.43 -4.62
N ASP A 224 -16.24 8.99 -3.43
CA ASP A 224 -17.17 9.91 -2.81
C ASP A 224 -17.38 11.20 -3.63
N ARG A 225 -16.32 11.66 -4.31
CA ARG A 225 -16.44 12.77 -5.27
C ARG A 225 -17.34 12.42 -6.45
N LEU A 226 -17.28 11.20 -6.95
CA LEU A 226 -18.16 10.72 -8.04
C LEU A 226 -19.62 10.58 -7.55
N ASP A 227 -19.78 10.11 -6.32
CA ASP A 227 -21.09 9.85 -5.72
C ASP A 227 -21.76 11.10 -5.11
N GLY A 228 -21.10 12.27 -5.14
CA GLY A 228 -21.62 13.51 -4.54
C GLY A 228 -21.68 13.48 -3.01
N ARG A 229 -20.86 12.64 -2.34
CA ARG A 229 -20.78 12.51 -0.88
C ARG A 229 -19.96 13.65 -0.23
N PRO A 230 -19.77 13.69 1.09
CA PRO A 230 -19.19 14.84 1.80
C PRO A 230 -17.88 15.39 1.22
N ALA A 231 -17.01 14.53 0.70
CA ALA A 231 -15.74 14.97 0.11
C ALA A 231 -15.88 15.52 -1.34
N ALA A 232 -17.07 15.53 -1.94
CA ALA A 232 -17.25 15.93 -3.35
C ALA A 232 -16.79 17.37 -3.63
N GLY A 233 -16.99 18.27 -2.66
CA GLY A 233 -16.59 19.68 -2.75
C GLY A 233 -15.17 19.98 -2.30
N ALA A 234 -14.38 18.97 -1.88
CA ALA A 234 -13.02 19.15 -1.41
C ALA A 234 -12.01 19.14 -2.57
N ASP A 235 -10.87 19.82 -2.38
CA ASP A 235 -9.71 19.73 -3.27
C ASP A 235 -8.85 18.51 -2.88
N LEU A 236 -8.73 17.55 -3.81
CA LEU A 236 -7.99 16.29 -3.65
C LEU A 236 -6.69 16.28 -4.47
N THR A 237 -6.14 17.43 -4.84
CA THR A 237 -4.98 17.51 -5.72
C THR A 237 -3.68 17.13 -5.02
N THR A 238 -3.62 17.25 -3.69
CA THR A 238 -2.41 16.95 -2.92
C THR A 238 -2.34 15.49 -2.53
N THR A 239 -1.42 14.76 -3.15
CA THR A 239 -1.07 13.39 -2.76
C THR A 239 0.43 13.28 -2.49
N VAL A 240 0.81 12.41 -1.57
CA VAL A 240 2.19 12.21 -1.10
C VAL A 240 2.57 10.73 -1.12
N PRO A 241 3.88 10.38 -1.12
CA PRO A 241 4.31 8.98 -1.10
C PRO A 241 4.00 8.26 0.22
N ASN A 242 4.08 8.94 1.36
CA ASN A 242 3.88 8.39 2.71
C ASN A 242 2.94 9.26 3.52
N GLN A 243 2.21 8.65 4.45
CA GLN A 243 1.18 9.36 5.24
C GLN A 243 1.74 10.52 6.08
N LEU A 244 2.96 10.38 6.63
CA LEU A 244 3.59 11.45 7.42
C LEU A 244 3.87 12.71 6.59
N ASP A 245 4.12 12.57 5.29
CA ASP A 245 4.39 13.72 4.42
C ASP A 245 3.17 14.65 4.35
N CYS A 246 1.94 14.14 4.56
CA CYS A 246 0.73 14.95 4.70
C CYS A 246 0.75 15.84 5.95
N LEU A 247 1.26 15.34 7.09
CA LEU A 247 1.40 16.14 8.30
C LEU A 247 2.33 17.34 8.04
N VAL A 248 3.43 17.13 7.32
CA VAL A 248 4.34 18.22 6.92
C VAL A 248 3.61 19.25 6.05
N ARG A 249 2.80 18.82 5.07
CA ARG A 249 1.99 19.72 4.24
C ARG A 249 0.97 20.51 5.07
N LEU A 250 0.38 19.87 6.08
CA LEU A 250 -0.55 20.50 7.00
C LEU A 250 0.14 21.58 7.84
N GLN A 251 1.31 21.28 8.39
CA GLN A 251 2.14 22.22 9.17
C GLN A 251 2.58 23.44 8.35
N LEU A 252 2.84 23.24 7.04
CA LEU A 252 3.18 24.32 6.12
C LEU A 252 1.96 25.15 5.66
N GLY A 253 0.74 24.75 6.05
CA GLY A 253 -0.49 25.41 5.60
C GLY A 253 -0.82 25.18 4.13
N GLU A 254 -0.19 24.18 3.48
CA GLU A 254 -0.45 23.82 2.09
C GLU A 254 -1.77 23.06 1.93
N VAL A 255 -2.22 22.38 2.99
CA VAL A 255 -3.48 21.66 3.07
C VAL A 255 -4.23 22.00 4.36
N ASP A 256 -5.52 21.73 4.40
CA ASP A 256 -6.40 22.06 5.53
C ASP A 256 -6.68 20.83 6.41
N ALA A 257 -6.57 19.63 5.84
CA ALA A 257 -6.68 18.38 6.58
C ALA A 257 -5.94 17.22 5.90
N VAL A 258 -5.61 16.21 6.71
CA VAL A 258 -5.10 14.91 6.28
C VAL A 258 -6.23 13.89 6.38
N VAL A 259 -6.37 13.03 5.38
CA VAL A 259 -7.25 11.86 5.43
C VAL A 259 -6.38 10.61 5.41
N THR A 260 -6.45 9.84 6.49
CA THR A 260 -5.68 8.61 6.67
C THR A 260 -6.42 7.70 7.67
N ASP A 261 -5.89 6.53 7.95
CA ASP A 261 -6.43 5.66 9.00
C ASP A 261 -6.29 6.33 10.37
N GLY A 262 -7.32 6.26 11.20
CA GLY A 262 -7.35 6.90 12.51
C GLY A 262 -6.19 6.50 13.41
N ALA A 263 -5.72 5.25 13.28
CA ALA A 263 -4.54 4.75 13.98
C ALA A 263 -3.25 5.50 13.59
N LEU A 264 -3.09 5.83 12.30
CA LEU A 264 -1.96 6.64 11.81
C LEU A 264 -2.16 8.13 12.14
N ALA A 265 -3.39 8.63 12.05
CA ALA A 265 -3.73 9.99 12.45
C ALA A 265 -3.42 10.25 13.93
N ALA A 266 -3.74 9.29 14.81
CA ALA A 266 -3.42 9.35 16.24
C ALA A 266 -1.90 9.44 16.48
N SER A 267 -1.12 8.66 15.74
CA SER A 267 0.34 8.71 15.79
C SER A 267 0.91 10.05 15.29
N GLN A 268 0.27 10.66 14.29
CA GLN A 268 0.65 11.99 13.79
C GLN A 268 0.28 13.09 14.80
N ALA A 269 -0.91 13.00 15.40
CA ALA A 269 -1.34 13.94 16.46
C ALA A 269 -0.43 13.90 17.70
N ALA A 270 0.14 12.74 18.02
CA ALA A 270 1.11 12.60 19.09
C ALA A 270 2.45 13.31 18.80
N GLN A 271 2.78 13.54 17.52
CA GLN A 271 3.98 14.27 17.10
C GLN A 271 3.76 15.78 16.98
N ASP A 272 2.51 16.22 16.88
CA ASP A 272 2.16 17.63 16.72
C ASP A 272 0.95 18.00 17.60
N PRO A 273 1.18 18.71 18.72
CA PRO A 273 0.11 19.08 19.64
C PRO A 273 -0.86 20.14 19.09
N THR A 274 -0.63 20.70 17.90
CA THR A 274 -1.50 21.70 17.27
C THR A 274 -2.63 21.09 16.46
N VAL A 275 -2.55 19.80 16.18
CA VAL A 275 -3.56 19.06 15.41
C VAL A 275 -4.34 18.08 16.29
N GLU A 276 -5.47 17.63 15.82
CA GLU A 276 -6.30 16.61 16.46
C GLU A 276 -7.09 15.81 15.42
N LEU A 277 -7.58 14.63 15.82
CA LEU A 277 -8.53 13.85 15.05
C LEU A 277 -9.89 14.55 15.06
N LYS A 278 -10.53 14.63 13.89
CA LYS A 278 -11.85 15.27 13.71
C LYS A 278 -12.90 14.22 13.35
N GLY A 279 -13.98 14.23 14.14
CA GLY A 279 -15.10 13.30 14.00
C GLY A 279 -14.73 11.85 14.31
N ASP A 280 -15.68 10.95 14.09
CA ASP A 280 -15.47 9.51 14.22
C ASP A 280 -14.85 8.91 12.94
N PRO A 281 -14.26 7.73 13.02
CA PRO A 281 -13.87 6.97 11.82
C PRO A 281 -15.08 6.71 10.92
N PHE A 282 -14.93 7.00 9.61
CA PHE A 282 -16.02 6.88 8.63
C PHE A 282 -15.95 5.59 7.79
N THR A 283 -14.94 4.77 7.98
CA THR A 283 -14.81 3.41 7.40
C THR A 283 -14.42 2.40 8.47
N THR A 284 -14.42 1.11 8.08
CA THR A 284 -13.77 0.04 8.85
C THR A 284 -12.65 -0.54 7.99
N GLU A 285 -11.46 -0.58 8.53
CA GLU A 285 -10.25 -1.04 7.85
C GLU A 285 -9.59 -2.16 8.66
N TYR A 286 -9.10 -3.19 7.95
CA TYR A 286 -8.38 -4.30 8.55
C TYR A 286 -7.00 -4.40 7.94
N TYR A 287 -5.94 -4.32 8.75
CA TYR A 287 -4.57 -4.50 8.26
C TYR A 287 -4.19 -5.97 8.17
N GLY A 288 -3.58 -6.34 7.07
CA GLY A 288 -3.01 -7.66 6.82
C GLY A 288 -1.57 -7.58 6.33
N VAL A 289 -0.85 -8.68 6.49
CA VAL A 289 0.45 -8.89 5.86
C VAL A 289 0.21 -9.27 4.41
N ALA A 290 0.76 -8.49 3.48
CA ALA A 290 0.61 -8.76 2.04
C ALA A 290 1.81 -9.56 1.51
N MET A 291 1.52 -10.55 0.69
CA MET A 291 2.49 -11.51 0.12
C MET A 291 2.17 -11.76 -1.34
N LYS A 292 3.08 -12.43 -2.05
CA LYS A 292 2.85 -12.83 -3.43
C LYS A 292 1.63 -13.75 -3.53
N LYS A 293 0.86 -13.60 -4.60
CA LYS A 293 -0.45 -14.26 -4.79
C LYS A 293 -0.40 -15.78 -4.67
N ASP A 294 0.70 -16.39 -5.07
CA ASP A 294 0.94 -17.83 -5.12
C ASP A 294 1.81 -18.36 -3.96
N ALA A 295 2.12 -17.54 -2.96
CA ALA A 295 2.92 -17.91 -1.80
C ALA A 295 2.06 -18.50 -0.66
N ASP A 296 1.27 -19.54 -0.96
CA ASP A 296 0.29 -20.13 -0.05
C ASP A 296 0.91 -20.64 1.25
N ASP A 297 2.09 -21.25 1.17
CA ASP A 297 2.85 -21.75 2.32
C ASP A 297 3.23 -20.61 3.26
N LEU A 298 3.69 -19.48 2.71
CA LEU A 298 4.05 -18.29 3.48
C LEU A 298 2.81 -17.65 4.13
N VAL A 299 1.67 -17.57 3.41
CA VAL A 299 0.40 -17.07 3.95
C VAL A 299 -0.05 -17.91 5.14
N ARG A 300 -0.03 -19.24 5.02
CA ARG A 300 -0.40 -20.17 6.11
C ARG A 300 0.51 -20.04 7.31
N ARG A 301 1.81 -19.91 7.08
CA ARG A 301 2.81 -19.72 8.13
C ARG A 301 2.61 -18.40 8.86
N VAL A 302 2.40 -17.29 8.14
CA VAL A 302 2.09 -15.99 8.75
C VAL A 302 0.79 -16.06 9.57
N ASN A 303 -0.24 -16.75 9.07
CA ASN A 303 -1.48 -16.95 9.82
C ASN A 303 -1.26 -17.76 11.09
N GLN A 304 -0.37 -18.78 11.08
CA GLN A 304 0.01 -19.52 12.28
C GLN A 304 0.71 -18.61 13.31
N VAL A 305 1.65 -17.78 12.85
CA VAL A 305 2.33 -16.80 13.70
C VAL A 305 1.33 -15.81 14.32
N LEU A 306 0.34 -15.35 13.55
CA LEU A 306 -0.70 -14.45 14.06
C LEU A 306 -1.58 -15.10 15.14
N VAL A 307 -1.93 -16.38 14.98
CA VAL A 307 -2.67 -17.14 16.01
C VAL A 307 -1.85 -17.21 17.30
N GLU A 308 -0.57 -17.56 17.21
CA GLU A 308 0.33 -17.64 18.35
C GLU A 308 0.59 -16.27 18.99
N TRP A 309 0.75 -15.22 18.18
CA TRP A 309 0.96 -13.86 18.65
C TRP A 309 -0.23 -13.34 19.46
N ARG A 310 -1.45 -13.65 19.03
CA ARG A 310 -2.66 -13.31 19.80
C ARG A 310 -2.80 -14.10 21.12
N ALA A 311 -2.38 -15.34 21.10
CA ALA A 311 -2.45 -16.21 22.29
C ALA A 311 -1.36 -15.93 23.34
N ASP A 312 -0.24 -15.35 22.95
CA ASP A 312 0.90 -15.04 23.82
C ASP A 312 0.60 -13.81 24.67
N LYS A 313 0.23 -14.05 25.94
CA LYS A 313 -0.12 -12.97 26.88
C LYS A 313 1.08 -12.15 27.34
N ALA A 314 2.30 -12.70 27.26
CA ALA A 314 3.49 -12.05 27.81
C ALA A 314 4.19 -11.13 26.80
N ARG A 315 4.22 -11.52 25.54
CA ARG A 315 4.95 -10.83 24.46
C ARG A 315 4.17 -10.81 23.13
N GLY A 316 2.86 -10.98 23.21
CA GLY A 316 1.98 -11.09 22.06
C GLY A 316 1.42 -9.75 21.60
N TRP A 317 0.32 -9.82 20.89
CA TRP A 317 -0.37 -8.68 20.30
C TRP A 317 -0.72 -7.60 21.33
N GLN A 318 -1.29 -8.01 22.48
CA GLN A 318 -1.67 -7.08 23.55
C GLN A 318 -0.46 -6.34 24.12
N HIS A 319 0.64 -7.04 24.37
CA HIS A 319 1.88 -6.43 24.85
C HIS A 319 2.46 -5.43 23.83
N SER A 320 2.51 -5.80 22.55
CA SER A 320 2.95 -4.86 21.49
C SER A 320 2.03 -3.65 21.40
N TYR A 321 0.71 -3.81 21.56
CA TYR A 321 -0.23 -2.69 21.61
C TYR A 321 0.08 -1.76 22.80
N GLU A 322 0.27 -2.30 23.99
CA GLU A 322 0.60 -1.53 25.19
C GLU A 322 1.91 -0.76 25.06
N VAL A 323 2.92 -1.38 24.49
CA VAL A 323 4.25 -0.75 24.29
C VAL A 323 4.19 0.36 23.24
N TRP A 324 3.53 0.11 22.12
CA TRP A 324 3.62 1.00 20.98
C TRP A 324 2.44 1.94 20.78
N LEU A 325 1.21 1.49 21.06
CA LEU A 325 0.02 2.17 20.59
C LEU A 325 -0.87 2.75 21.71
N SER A 326 -0.79 2.26 22.93
CA SER A 326 -1.66 2.70 24.04
C SER A 326 -1.55 4.19 24.31
N GLU A 327 -0.36 4.75 24.23
CA GLU A 327 -0.13 6.19 24.43
C GLU A 327 -0.80 7.07 23.38
N THR A 328 -0.93 6.59 22.14
CA THR A 328 -1.51 7.36 21.03
C THR A 328 -2.99 7.04 20.80
N MET A 329 -3.43 5.83 21.13
CA MET A 329 -4.77 5.33 20.85
C MET A 329 -5.60 5.05 22.10
N GLY A 330 -4.99 5.20 23.29
CA GLY A 330 -5.58 4.88 24.59
C GLY A 330 -5.44 3.41 24.97
N ASP A 331 -5.73 3.12 26.24
CA ASP A 331 -5.50 1.80 26.84
C ASP A 331 -6.53 0.74 26.40
N ASP A 332 -7.67 1.15 25.83
CA ASP A 332 -8.71 0.21 25.35
C ASP A 332 -8.38 -0.36 23.97
N SER A 333 -7.54 -1.40 23.95
CA SER A 333 -7.12 -2.10 22.74
C SER A 333 -8.27 -2.81 21.99
N ARG A 334 -9.43 -3.04 22.63
CA ARG A 334 -10.56 -3.79 22.04
C ARG A 334 -11.09 -3.14 20.75
N LYS A 335 -10.98 -1.82 20.62
CA LYS A 335 -11.37 -1.10 19.40
C LYS A 335 -10.49 -1.42 18.21
N SER A 336 -9.24 -1.79 18.47
CA SER A 336 -8.22 -2.10 17.46
C SER A 336 -7.96 -3.59 17.30
N GLU A 337 -8.50 -4.42 18.20
CA GLU A 337 -8.40 -5.87 18.09
C GLU A 337 -9.14 -6.34 16.83
N PRO A 338 -8.45 -7.07 15.93
CA PRO A 338 -9.10 -7.59 14.75
C PRO A 338 -10.10 -8.68 15.13
N PRO A 339 -11.15 -8.91 14.32
CA PRO A 339 -12.10 -10.00 14.56
C PRO A 339 -11.39 -11.34 14.57
N ALA A 340 -12.04 -12.35 15.18
CA ALA A 340 -11.58 -13.72 15.07
C ALA A 340 -11.40 -14.10 13.60
N PRO A 341 -10.23 -14.63 13.20
CA PRO A 341 -9.95 -14.89 11.81
C PRO A 341 -10.91 -15.96 11.26
N ARG A 342 -11.37 -15.76 10.05
CA ARG A 342 -12.08 -16.76 9.25
C ARG A 342 -11.22 -17.11 8.05
N TYR A 343 -11.24 -18.37 7.67
CA TYR A 343 -10.35 -18.90 6.63
C TYR A 343 -11.17 -19.54 5.51
N ARG A 344 -10.66 -19.46 4.26
CA ARG A 344 -11.28 -20.16 3.13
C ARG A 344 -11.29 -21.66 3.38
N GLY A 345 -12.45 -22.32 3.18
CA GLY A 345 -12.58 -23.77 3.31
C GLY A 345 -12.48 -24.30 4.75
N GLY A 346 -12.52 -23.46 5.76
CA GLY A 346 -12.70 -23.84 7.13
C GLY A 346 -14.19 -23.74 7.53
N ASN A 347 -14.76 -24.85 8.00
CA ASN A 347 -16.08 -24.85 8.67
C ASN A 347 -16.00 -24.08 9.97
#